data_dbc8ba668ccffed6a146f0ada601a070
#
_entry.id   dbc8ba668ccffed6a146f0ada601a070
#
_cell.length_a   1.000
_cell.length_b   1.000
_cell.length_c   1.000
_cell.angle_alpha   90.00
_cell.angle_beta   90.00
_cell.angle_gamma   90.00
#
_symmetry.space_group_name_H-M   'P 1'
#
loop_
_entity.id
_entity.type
_entity.pdbx_description
1 polymer ?
#
loop_
_entity_poly.entity_id
_entity_poly.type
_entity_poly.pdbx_seq_one_letter_code
_entity_poly.pdbx_strand_id
1 'polypeptide(L)'
;QAEKAELQSVDLINRLLLKPQIGVDFQSVIRSLDSRQIRVELEPHALEWNVPLETLNDDRYFFDQERLYLSGRRQGRLIRIGQRLKLKVIRVDVLQRNIDFDFEGWLN
;
A
#
# COMPACT_ATOMS: atom_id res chain seq x y z
N GLN A 1 1.67 -11.13 -19.63
CA GLN A 1 1.64 -9.97 -20.50
C GLN A 1 1.27 -8.72 -19.74
N ALA A 2 2.02 -7.65 -19.97
CA ALA A 2 1.82 -6.39 -19.26
C ALA A 2 0.42 -5.82 -19.48
N GLU A 3 -0.12 -5.94 -20.68
CA GLU A 3 -1.47 -5.42 -21.01
C GLU A 3 -2.55 -6.06 -20.13
N LYS A 4 -2.49 -7.36 -19.92
CA LYS A 4 -3.48 -8.04 -19.07
C LYS A 4 -3.42 -7.56 -17.64
N ALA A 5 -2.21 -7.38 -17.10
CA ALA A 5 -2.03 -6.89 -15.73
C ALA A 5 -2.54 -5.47 -15.60
N GLU A 6 -2.26 -4.61 -16.59
CA GLU A 6 -2.74 -3.23 -16.60
C GLU A 6 -4.27 -3.17 -16.67
N LEU A 7 -4.89 -4.00 -17.51
CA LEU A 7 -6.35 -4.03 -17.63
C LEU A 7 -7.00 -4.45 -16.31
N GLN A 8 -6.44 -5.42 -15.60
CA GLN A 8 -6.96 -5.83 -14.30
C GLN A 8 -6.86 -4.71 -13.28
N SER A 9 -5.72 -4.00 -13.27
CA SER A 9 -5.53 -2.87 -12.35
C SER A 9 -6.48 -1.73 -12.66
N VAL A 10 -6.66 -1.41 -13.94
CA VAL A 10 -7.60 -0.37 -14.39
C VAL A 10 -9.01 -0.74 -14.01
N ASP A 11 -9.39 -2.01 -14.17
CA ASP A 11 -10.72 -2.46 -13.82
C ASP A 11 -11.03 -2.30 -12.33
N LEU A 12 -10.09 -2.64 -11.47
CA LEU A 12 -10.26 -2.44 -10.03
C LEU A 12 -10.36 -0.95 -9.69
N ILE A 13 -9.48 -0.12 -10.26
CA ILE A 13 -9.53 1.32 -10.05
C ILE A 13 -10.88 1.87 -10.50
N ASN A 14 -11.36 1.48 -11.68
CA ASN A 14 -12.64 1.94 -12.19
C ASN A 14 -13.79 1.53 -11.27
N ARG A 15 -13.78 0.32 -10.73
CA ARG A 15 -14.81 -0.12 -9.79
C ARG A 15 -14.79 0.70 -8.52
N LEU A 16 -13.61 0.99 -7.99
CA LEU A 16 -13.49 1.81 -6.78
C LEU A 16 -13.92 3.25 -7.04
N LEU A 17 -13.65 3.79 -8.24
CA LEU A 17 -14.06 5.14 -8.60
C LEU A 17 -15.54 5.26 -8.85
N LEU A 18 -16.16 4.24 -9.47
CA LEU A 18 -17.60 4.24 -9.77
C LEU A 18 -18.44 3.96 -8.52
N LYS A 19 -17.94 3.10 -7.65
CA LYS A 19 -18.61 2.77 -6.39
C LYS A 19 -17.58 2.88 -5.27
N PRO A 20 -17.32 4.10 -4.78
CA PRO A 20 -16.32 4.29 -3.74
C PRO A 20 -16.67 3.43 -2.53
N GLN A 21 -15.78 2.50 -2.20
CA GLN A 21 -15.97 1.61 -1.08
C GLN A 21 -15.16 2.11 0.11
N ILE A 22 -15.51 3.29 0.59
CA ILE A 22 -14.87 3.89 1.75
C ILE A 22 -15.10 2.98 2.96
N GLY A 23 -14.01 2.69 3.69
CA GLY A 23 -14.07 1.81 4.84
C GLY A 23 -13.78 0.35 4.54
N VAL A 24 -13.56 -0.01 3.28
CA VAL A 24 -13.20 -1.37 2.91
C VAL A 24 -11.73 -1.62 3.21
N ASP A 25 -11.44 -2.74 3.85
CA ASP A 25 -10.08 -3.16 4.15
C ASP A 25 -9.52 -4.06 3.05
N PHE A 26 -8.23 -3.86 2.75
CA PHE A 26 -7.49 -4.73 1.84
C PHE A 26 -6.28 -5.30 2.56
N GLN A 27 -6.07 -6.61 2.40
CA GLN A 27 -4.79 -7.20 2.75
C GLN A 27 -3.80 -6.91 1.64
N SER A 28 -2.59 -6.53 2.00
CA SER A 28 -1.59 -6.08 1.05
C SER A 28 -0.24 -6.67 1.41
N VAL A 29 0.62 -6.79 0.41
CA VAL A 29 1.99 -7.26 0.61
C VAL A 29 2.95 -6.23 0.01
N ILE A 30 4.04 -5.95 0.73
CA ILE A 30 5.05 -5.01 0.26
C ILE A 30 5.88 -5.66 -0.84
N ARG A 31 5.92 -5.03 -2.01
CA ARG A 31 6.70 -5.48 -3.17
C ARG A 31 7.99 -4.69 -3.34
N SER A 32 8.00 -3.42 -2.95
CA SER A 32 9.23 -2.63 -2.92
C SER A 32 9.09 -1.52 -1.87
N LEU A 33 10.21 -0.94 -1.51
CA LEU A 33 10.22 0.14 -0.53
C LEU A 33 11.42 1.06 -0.79
N ASP A 34 11.26 2.32 -0.40
CA ASP A 34 12.33 3.31 -0.49
C ASP A 34 12.18 4.32 0.66
N SER A 35 12.89 5.44 0.58
CA SER A 35 12.90 6.44 1.64
C SER A 35 11.62 7.27 1.73
N ARG A 36 10.72 7.16 0.74
CA ARG A 36 9.52 7.98 0.68
C ARG A 36 8.24 7.18 0.81
N GLN A 37 8.22 5.98 0.26
CA GLN A 37 6.98 5.22 0.13
C GLN A 37 7.27 3.73 0.07
N ILE A 38 6.22 2.97 0.27
CA ILE A 38 6.23 1.55 -0.03
C ILE A 38 5.34 1.30 -1.23
N ARG A 39 5.66 0.30 -2.01
CA ARG A 39 4.78 -0.19 -3.07
C ARG A 39 4.17 -1.49 -2.61
N VAL A 40 2.85 -1.52 -2.56
CA VAL A 40 2.10 -2.67 -2.09
C VAL A 40 1.32 -3.29 -3.22
N GLU A 41 1.05 -4.58 -3.11
CA GLU A 41 0.12 -5.27 -3.97
C GLU A 41 -1.11 -5.60 -3.14
N LEU A 42 -2.26 -5.09 -3.56
CA LEU A 42 -3.53 -5.31 -2.89
C LEU A 42 -4.07 -6.69 -3.27
N GLU A 43 -4.35 -7.52 -2.29
CA GLU A 43 -4.89 -8.84 -2.51
C GLU A 43 -6.42 -8.81 -2.49
N PRO A 44 -7.10 -9.64 -3.27
CA PRO A 44 -6.58 -10.62 -4.24
C PRO A 44 -6.41 -10.09 -5.65
N HIS A 45 -6.57 -8.77 -5.87
CA HIS A 45 -6.70 -8.18 -7.20
C HIS A 45 -5.37 -7.92 -7.90
N ALA A 46 -4.25 -8.12 -7.24
CA ALA A 46 -2.91 -7.88 -7.76
C ALA A 46 -2.70 -6.43 -8.24
N LEU A 47 -3.44 -5.49 -7.67
CA LEU A 47 -3.27 -4.07 -7.95
C LEU A 47 -2.10 -3.53 -7.14
N GLU A 48 -1.11 -2.97 -7.82
CA GLU A 48 0.01 -2.31 -7.14
C GLU A 48 -0.32 -0.85 -6.89
N TRP A 49 0.04 -0.38 -5.69
CA TRP A 49 -0.23 1.00 -5.27
C TRP A 49 0.91 1.52 -4.42
N ASN A 50 1.20 2.81 -4.55
CA ASN A 50 2.22 3.46 -3.75
C ASN A 50 1.58 4.06 -2.51
N VAL A 51 2.15 3.75 -1.35
CA VAL A 51 1.65 4.24 -0.05
C VAL A 51 2.78 5.04 0.60
N PRO A 52 2.56 6.33 0.89
CA PRO A 52 3.58 7.13 1.57
C PRO A 52 3.93 6.56 2.94
N LEU A 53 5.19 6.72 3.35
CA LEU A 53 5.62 6.22 4.66
C LEU A 53 4.85 6.85 5.81
N GLU A 54 4.38 8.08 5.65
CA GLU A 54 3.58 8.77 6.66
C GLU A 54 2.27 8.06 6.96
N THR A 55 1.76 7.27 6.02
CA THR A 55 0.57 6.46 6.23
C THR A 55 0.80 5.39 7.29
N LEU A 56 2.04 4.91 7.41
CA LEU A 56 2.42 3.93 8.43
C LEU A 56 2.65 4.66 9.75
N ASN A 57 1.57 4.99 10.42
CA ASN A 57 1.59 5.92 11.56
C ASN A 57 1.82 5.27 12.91
N ASP A 58 2.11 3.98 12.95
CA ASP A 58 2.42 3.28 14.19
C ASP A 58 3.84 3.55 14.68
N ASP A 59 4.70 4.04 13.81
CA ASP A 59 6.07 4.40 14.15
C ASP A 59 6.61 5.35 13.07
N ARG A 60 7.81 5.83 13.28
CA ARG A 60 8.54 6.61 12.29
C ARG A 60 9.57 5.70 11.65
N TYR A 61 9.44 5.49 10.35
CA TYR A 61 10.25 4.54 9.61
C TYR A 61 11.33 5.21 8.79
N PHE A 62 12.51 4.61 8.79
CA PHE A 62 13.65 5.06 8.01
C PHE A 62 14.14 3.93 7.12
N PHE A 63 14.50 4.28 5.90
CA PHE A 63 14.97 3.32 4.92
C PHE A 63 16.47 3.08 5.07
N ASP A 64 16.85 1.81 5.21
CA ASP A 64 18.26 1.40 5.19
C ASP A 64 18.59 0.95 3.77
N GLN A 65 19.43 1.76 3.11
CA GLN A 65 19.77 1.55 1.72
C GLN A 65 20.63 0.31 1.50
N GLU A 66 21.44 -0.06 2.48
CA GLU A 66 22.33 -1.21 2.38
C GLU A 66 21.58 -2.52 2.61
N ARG A 67 20.68 -2.53 3.57
CA ARG A 67 19.97 -3.74 3.98
C ARG A 67 18.58 -3.87 3.35
N LEU A 68 18.12 -2.82 2.69
CA LEU A 68 16.86 -2.79 1.95
C LEU A 68 15.65 -3.11 2.84
N TYR A 69 15.59 -2.49 4.01
CA TYR A 69 14.43 -2.57 4.88
C TYR A 69 14.12 -1.20 5.50
N LEU A 70 12.92 -1.09 6.07
CA LEU A 70 12.55 0.05 6.89
C LEU A 70 12.76 -0.30 8.36
N SER A 71 13.22 0.67 9.12
CA SER A 71 13.47 0.51 10.54
C SER A 71 12.62 1.52 11.31
N GLY A 72 11.83 1.03 12.25
CA GLY A 72 11.03 1.87 13.13
C GLY A 72 11.84 2.48 14.23
N ARG A 73 11.70 3.79 14.44
CA ARG A 73 12.52 4.52 15.37
C ARG A 73 12.17 4.27 16.84
N ARG A 74 10.87 4.08 17.13
CA ARG A 74 10.42 3.88 18.51
C ARG A 74 10.48 2.43 18.94
N GLN A 75 9.91 1.55 18.11
CA GLN A 75 9.72 0.15 18.46
C GLN A 75 10.79 -0.75 17.85
N GLY A 76 11.59 -0.23 16.93
CA GLY A 76 12.65 -1.02 16.32
C GLY A 76 12.17 -2.08 15.35
N ARG A 77 10.90 -2.00 14.91
CA ARG A 77 10.35 -2.97 13.95
C ARG A 77 11.08 -2.85 12.62
N LEU A 78 11.44 -3.99 12.05
CA LEU A 78 12.04 -4.06 10.73
C LEU A 78 10.97 -4.48 9.73
N ILE A 79 10.82 -3.68 8.67
CA ILE A 79 9.83 -3.93 7.62
C ILE A 79 10.58 -4.26 6.34
N ARG A 80 10.31 -5.42 5.78
CA ARG A 80 10.98 -5.94 4.60
C ARG A 80 10.00 -6.19 3.47
N ILE A 81 10.54 -6.35 2.26
CA ILE A 81 9.76 -6.83 1.12
C ILE A 81 9.13 -8.18 1.49
N GLY A 82 7.85 -8.33 1.20
CA GLY A 82 7.10 -9.51 1.58
C GLY A 82 6.29 -9.35 2.86
N GLN A 83 6.53 -8.29 3.62
CA GLN A 83 5.72 -7.99 4.81
C GLN A 83 4.29 -7.68 4.38
N ARG A 84 3.33 -8.26 5.09
CA ARG A 84 1.92 -8.05 4.83
C ARG A 84 1.35 -7.04 5.81
N LEU A 85 0.38 -6.28 5.34
CA LEU A 85 -0.28 -5.25 6.15
C LEU A 85 -1.73 -5.12 5.69
N LYS A 86 -2.53 -4.50 6.55
CA LYS A 86 -3.94 -4.24 6.26
C LYS A 86 -4.12 -2.75 6.04
N LEU A 87 -4.74 -2.39 4.93
CA LEU A 87 -5.02 -1.00 4.55
C LEU A 87 -6.52 -0.82 4.38
N LYS A 88 -7.02 0.33 4.80
CA LYS A 88 -8.43 0.68 4.65
C LYS A 88 -8.55 1.82 3.65
N VAL A 89 -9.51 1.73 2.72
CA VAL A 89 -9.81 2.83 1.81
C VAL A 89 -10.52 3.93 2.60
N ILE A 90 -9.91 5.11 2.66
CA ILE A 90 -10.50 6.24 3.39
C ILE A 90 -10.96 7.36 2.46
N ARG A 91 -10.44 7.41 1.24
CA ARG A 91 -10.80 8.45 0.29
C ARG A 91 -10.58 7.95 -1.13
N VAL A 92 -11.52 8.30 -2.00
CA VAL A 92 -11.39 8.03 -3.44
C VAL A 92 -11.59 9.35 -4.16
N ASP A 93 -10.57 9.81 -4.87
CA ASP A 93 -10.61 11.03 -5.68
C ASP A 93 -10.81 10.65 -7.13
N VAL A 94 -12.05 10.83 -7.60
CA VAL A 94 -12.44 10.44 -8.97
C VAL A 94 -11.71 11.28 -10.01
N LEU A 95 -11.56 12.58 -9.74
CA LEU A 95 -10.97 13.50 -10.71
C LEU A 95 -9.48 13.22 -10.92
N GLN A 96 -8.75 12.96 -9.86
CA GLN A 96 -7.33 12.66 -9.93
C GLN A 96 -7.04 11.17 -10.07
N ARG A 97 -8.08 10.34 -10.02
CA ARG A 97 -7.97 8.89 -10.07
C ARG A 97 -7.00 8.38 -9.00
N ASN A 98 -7.18 8.86 -7.79
CA ASN A 98 -6.33 8.54 -6.67
C ASN A 98 -7.14 7.92 -5.53
N ILE A 99 -6.50 7.03 -4.78
CA ILE A 99 -7.11 6.35 -3.64
C ILE A 99 -6.17 6.55 -2.45
N ASP A 100 -6.73 7.04 -1.34
CA ASP A 100 -5.99 7.17 -0.10
C ASP A 100 -6.37 6.05 0.85
N PHE A 101 -5.35 5.50 1.50
CA PHE A 101 -5.51 4.40 2.45
C PHE A 101 -5.11 4.84 3.84
N ASP A 102 -5.70 4.19 4.83
CA ASP A 102 -5.28 4.28 6.21
C ASP A 102 -4.62 2.97 6.62
N PHE A 103 -3.61 3.06 7.47
CA PHE A 103 -2.90 1.88 7.95
C PHE A 103 -3.66 1.27 9.13
N GLU A 104 -4.03 0.00 9.00
CA GLU A 104 -4.81 -0.71 10.02
C GLU A 104 -3.98 -1.67 10.85
N GLY A 105 -2.80 -2.03 10.41
CA GLY A 105 -1.92 -2.90 11.16
C GLY A 105 -1.09 -3.82 10.29
N TRP A 106 -0.03 -4.36 10.90
CA TRP A 106 0.83 -5.34 10.24
C TRP A 106 0.22 -6.72 10.36
N LEU A 107 0.35 -7.50 9.28
CA LEU A 107 -0.01 -8.91 9.24
C LEU A 107 1.27 -9.72 9.11
N ASN A 108 1.24 -10.96 9.54
CA ASN A 108 2.45 -11.81 9.46
C ASN A 108 2.74 -12.32 8.06
#